data_a3ba76891e6a903c360307ef1b6c56f3
#
_entry.id   a3ba76891e6a903c360307ef1b6c56f3
#
_cell.length_a   1.000
_cell.length_b   1.000
_cell.length_c   1.000
_cell.angle_alpha   90.00
_cell.angle_beta   90.00
_cell.angle_gamma   90.00
#
_symmetry.space_group_name_H-M   'P 1'
#
loop_
_entity.id
_entity.type
_entity.pdbx_description
1 polymer ?
#
loop_
_entity_poly.entity_id
_entity_poly.type
_entity_poly.pdbx_seq_one_letter_code
_entity_poly.pdbx_strand_id
1 'polypeptide(L)'
;MTERGGFEALDTCVHCGFCLQACPTFLATGDEADSPRGRIDLMRALEAGELAPDDPALRLHLDRCLGCRGCEPVCPSGVGYGRGIEAARALLATRRRPSALARVALWALTSPGTSRIVYALARMLRASGIPSWLAGWGRFRFAMGMLAATKGGGRRWKAVKGGERTPASTAPDRSRPPSSALLFRGCVMDGLFAHVHDATVRTLGVNGWAVREVPGQVCCGALHAHAGLREEARRLARANVAAFGDGAEPIVVNSAGCGAMLKEYGHLVDAAGFAARVRDVTEVLAAGGGPRPGAPVDVQVAYDPPCHLLHAQRITDEPLRVLAAIPVLRVVSFADAAQCCGSAGLYTLLEPAMSRAVLAPKLASLRTAAPQVVATGNPGCVMQLGAGLAADGVAAAVRHPVELLDESYRAAGYYA
;
A
#
# COMPACT_ATOMS: atom_id res chain seq x y z
N MET A 1 3.44 5.25 26.34
CA MET A 1 2.43 6.09 25.65
C MET A 1 2.86 7.52 25.89
N THR A 2 2.99 8.30 24.84
CA THR A 2 3.34 9.71 24.92
C THR A 2 2.20 10.49 25.57
N GLU A 3 2.52 11.48 26.41
CA GLU A 3 1.54 12.21 27.22
C GLU A 3 0.50 12.95 26.38
N ARG A 4 0.84 13.38 25.12
CA ARG A 4 -0.03 14.14 24.20
C ARG A 4 -0.62 13.30 23.05
N GLY A 5 -0.58 11.98 23.15
CA GLY A 5 -1.27 11.07 22.24
C GLY A 5 -0.76 11.04 20.79
N GLY A 6 0.33 11.73 20.47
CA GLY A 6 0.95 11.82 19.13
C GLY A 6 1.12 13.25 18.63
N PHE A 7 0.52 14.25 19.29
CA PHE A 7 0.69 15.67 18.91
C PHE A 7 2.12 16.18 19.14
N GLU A 8 2.86 15.62 20.11
CA GLU A 8 4.27 15.93 20.34
C GLU A 8 5.15 15.74 19.08
N ALA A 9 4.74 14.91 18.16
CA ALA A 9 5.44 14.70 16.88
C ALA A 9 5.40 15.94 15.95
N LEU A 10 4.56 16.93 16.26
CA LEU A 10 4.41 18.17 15.51
C LEU A 10 5.26 19.33 16.05
N ASP A 11 5.84 19.19 17.27
CA ASP A 11 6.49 20.29 17.98
C ASP A 11 7.71 20.84 17.23
N THR A 12 8.42 20.00 16.46
CA THR A 12 9.60 20.40 15.70
C THR A 12 9.29 21.23 14.44
N CYS A 13 8.00 21.48 14.11
CA CYS A 13 7.65 22.24 12.92
C CYS A 13 8.01 23.73 13.06
N VAL A 14 8.84 24.23 12.15
CA VAL A 14 9.28 25.64 12.07
C VAL A 14 8.62 26.39 10.90
N HIS A 15 7.57 25.87 10.33
CA HIS A 15 6.78 26.49 9.23
C HIS A 15 7.55 26.89 7.98
N CYS A 16 8.68 26.25 7.66
CA CYS A 16 9.56 26.59 6.53
C CYS A 16 8.96 26.37 5.12
N GLY A 17 7.90 25.56 5.01
CA GLY A 17 7.19 25.34 3.74
C GLY A 17 7.73 24.29 2.79
N PHE A 18 8.87 23.62 3.08
CA PHE A 18 9.41 22.55 2.21
C PHE A 18 8.42 21.41 1.92
N CYS A 19 7.49 21.15 2.82
CA CYS A 19 6.48 20.11 2.70
C CYS A 19 5.36 20.43 1.67
N LEU A 20 5.21 21.69 1.21
CA LEU A 20 4.13 22.10 0.33
C LEU A 20 4.20 21.37 -1.01
N GLN A 21 5.38 21.35 -1.64
CA GLN A 21 5.58 20.74 -2.97
C GLN A 21 5.45 19.20 -2.96
N ALA A 22 5.54 18.59 -1.79
CA ALA A 22 5.35 17.15 -1.64
C ALA A 22 3.90 16.76 -1.28
N CYS A 23 3.02 17.75 -1.07
CA CYS A 23 1.65 17.50 -0.64
C CYS A 23 0.68 17.44 -1.83
N PRO A 24 0.12 16.26 -2.16
CA PRO A 24 -0.76 16.13 -3.32
C PRO A 24 -2.06 16.92 -3.19
N THR A 25 -2.57 17.12 -1.96
CA THR A 25 -3.81 17.90 -1.77
C THR A 25 -3.55 19.42 -1.90
N PHE A 26 -2.41 19.90 -1.43
CA PHE A 26 -2.00 21.28 -1.66
C PHE A 26 -1.76 21.55 -3.16
N LEU A 27 -1.08 20.66 -3.86
CA LEU A 27 -0.85 20.78 -5.30
C LEU A 27 -2.17 20.77 -6.10
N ALA A 28 -3.19 20.07 -5.61
CA ALA A 28 -4.49 20.00 -6.26
C ALA A 28 -5.39 21.21 -5.97
N THR A 29 -5.26 21.87 -4.81
CA THR A 29 -6.17 22.96 -4.38
C THR A 29 -5.52 24.34 -4.39
N GLY A 30 -4.22 24.43 -4.16
CA GLY A 30 -3.52 25.69 -3.86
C GLY A 30 -3.88 26.29 -2.50
N ASP A 31 -4.70 25.60 -1.70
CA ASP A 31 -5.18 26.08 -0.39
C ASP A 31 -4.19 25.72 0.71
N GLU A 32 -3.71 26.76 1.43
CA GLU A 32 -2.76 26.56 2.52
C GLU A 32 -3.31 25.66 3.63
N ALA A 33 -4.60 25.72 3.93
CA ALA A 33 -5.23 24.86 4.92
C ALA A 33 -5.25 23.37 4.50
N ASP A 34 -5.09 23.08 3.21
CA ASP A 34 -4.89 21.73 2.67
C ASP A 34 -3.40 21.32 2.60
N SER A 35 -2.48 22.19 3.02
CA SER A 35 -1.04 21.91 3.11
C SER A 35 -0.66 21.19 4.42
N PRO A 36 0.51 20.53 4.49
CA PRO A 36 0.94 19.92 5.74
C PRO A 36 1.18 20.92 6.85
N ARG A 37 1.80 22.08 6.58
CA ARG A 37 2.05 23.08 7.61
C ARG A 37 0.75 23.76 8.07
N GLY A 38 -0.15 24.12 7.15
CA GLY A 38 -1.45 24.67 7.50
C GLY A 38 -2.27 23.68 8.36
N ARG A 39 -2.24 22.38 8.01
CA ARG A 39 -2.86 21.36 8.85
C ARG A 39 -2.18 21.20 10.23
N ILE A 40 -0.86 21.44 10.34
CA ILE A 40 -0.18 21.44 11.65
C ILE A 40 -0.73 22.57 12.52
N ASP A 41 -0.98 23.77 11.97
CA ASP A 41 -1.60 24.86 12.71
C ASP A 41 -3.02 24.49 13.17
N LEU A 42 -3.82 23.91 12.27
CA LEU A 42 -5.15 23.43 12.62
C LEU A 42 -5.12 22.35 13.71
N MET A 43 -4.16 21.43 13.67
CA MET A 43 -4.00 20.36 14.66
C MET A 43 -3.55 20.94 16.02
N ARG A 44 -2.65 21.93 16.03
CA ARG A 44 -2.23 22.64 17.27
C ARG A 44 -3.38 23.39 17.89
N ALA A 45 -4.16 24.14 17.08
CA ALA A 45 -5.34 24.86 17.57
C ALA A 45 -6.42 23.90 18.12
N LEU A 46 -6.59 22.73 17.50
CA LEU A 46 -7.45 21.66 17.99
C LEU A 46 -6.96 21.12 19.35
N GLU A 47 -5.65 20.83 19.48
CA GLU A 47 -5.05 20.33 20.72
C GLU A 47 -5.14 21.36 21.84
N ALA A 48 -4.91 22.64 21.55
CA ALA A 48 -5.03 23.74 22.49
C ALA A 48 -6.51 24.04 22.91
N GLY A 49 -7.49 23.48 22.22
CA GLY A 49 -8.90 23.74 22.43
C GLY A 49 -9.38 25.08 21.86
N GLU A 50 -8.59 25.73 21.03
CA GLU A 50 -8.94 26.97 20.32
C GLU A 50 -9.96 26.73 19.20
N LEU A 51 -9.90 25.55 18.60
CA LEU A 51 -10.88 25.06 17.61
C LEU A 51 -11.66 23.88 18.17
N ALA A 52 -12.98 23.92 18.01
CA ALA A 52 -13.84 22.82 18.44
C ALA A 52 -13.69 21.61 17.50
N PRO A 53 -13.71 20.37 18.04
CA PRO A 53 -13.59 19.15 17.21
C PRO A 53 -14.72 18.95 16.19
N ASP A 54 -15.83 19.65 16.32
CA ASP A 54 -16.98 19.64 15.41
C ASP A 54 -16.98 20.80 14.42
N ASP A 55 -15.97 21.68 14.45
CA ASP A 55 -15.79 22.74 13.46
C ASP A 55 -15.75 22.18 12.04
N PRO A 56 -16.66 22.64 11.13
CA PRO A 56 -16.74 22.09 9.78
C PRO A 56 -15.49 22.35 8.92
N ALA A 57 -14.85 23.53 9.07
CA ALA A 57 -13.66 23.88 8.30
C ALA A 57 -12.45 23.06 8.74
N LEU A 58 -12.24 22.95 10.07
CA LEU A 58 -11.20 22.08 10.63
C LEU A 58 -11.32 20.65 10.08
N ARG A 59 -12.53 20.10 10.11
CA ARG A 59 -12.77 18.73 9.62
C ARG A 59 -12.53 18.60 8.14
N LEU A 60 -13.01 19.54 7.34
CA LEU A 60 -12.82 19.52 5.88
C LEU A 60 -11.36 19.34 5.53
N HIS A 61 -10.47 20.15 6.11
CA HIS A 61 -9.05 20.13 5.78
C HIS A 61 -8.31 18.91 6.35
N LEU A 62 -8.67 18.44 7.55
CA LEU A 62 -8.08 17.23 8.12
C LEU A 62 -8.57 15.95 7.44
N ASP A 63 -9.85 15.88 7.01
CA ASP A 63 -10.40 14.73 6.28
C ASP A 63 -9.83 14.66 4.86
N ARG A 64 -9.53 15.77 4.22
CA ARG A 64 -8.86 15.82 2.90
C ARG A 64 -7.43 15.31 2.92
N CYS A 65 -6.76 15.19 4.06
CA CYS A 65 -5.42 14.62 4.11
C CYS A 65 -5.44 13.13 3.74
N LEU A 66 -4.63 12.74 2.75
CA LEU A 66 -4.48 11.35 2.31
C LEU A 66 -3.69 10.46 3.30
N GLY A 67 -3.00 11.04 4.27
CA GLY A 67 -2.10 10.29 5.15
C GLY A 67 -0.91 9.65 4.40
N CYS A 68 -0.56 10.16 3.22
CA CYS A 68 0.49 9.59 2.36
C CYS A 68 1.91 9.77 2.88
N ARG A 69 2.11 10.66 3.84
CA ARG A 69 3.40 10.99 4.50
C ARG A 69 4.50 11.51 3.57
N GLY A 70 4.17 11.92 2.36
CA GLY A 70 5.14 12.54 1.44
C GLY A 70 5.80 13.81 1.98
N CYS A 71 5.17 14.48 2.94
CA CYS A 71 5.70 15.66 3.62
C CYS A 71 6.83 15.34 4.63
N GLU A 72 6.95 14.10 5.12
CA GLU A 72 7.96 13.73 6.12
C GLU A 72 9.38 13.62 5.55
N PRO A 73 9.62 12.95 4.41
CA PRO A 73 10.96 12.85 3.84
C PRO A 73 11.61 14.18 3.49
N VAL A 74 10.79 15.17 3.13
CA VAL A 74 11.26 16.50 2.72
C VAL A 74 11.35 17.49 3.90
N CYS A 75 10.98 17.08 5.09
CA CYS A 75 10.99 17.93 6.28
C CYS A 75 12.38 17.97 6.92
N PRO A 76 13.10 19.10 6.91
CA PRO A 76 14.43 19.20 7.52
C PRO A 76 14.37 19.09 9.04
N SER A 77 13.23 19.44 9.65
CA SER A 77 13.02 19.40 11.11
C SER A 77 12.51 18.04 11.61
N GLY A 78 12.31 17.06 10.73
CA GLY A 78 11.93 15.70 11.11
C GLY A 78 10.55 15.58 11.75
N VAL A 79 9.58 16.39 11.32
CA VAL A 79 8.20 16.34 11.82
C VAL A 79 7.56 14.98 11.56
N GLY A 80 7.06 14.32 12.60
CA GLY A 80 6.31 13.06 12.50
C GLY A 80 4.84 13.29 12.16
N TYR A 81 4.59 13.85 10.97
CA TYR A 81 3.26 14.31 10.55
C TYR A 81 2.19 13.21 10.61
N GLY A 82 2.54 11.97 10.23
CA GLY A 82 1.62 10.83 10.26
C GLY A 82 1.03 10.59 11.65
N ARG A 83 1.86 10.68 12.69
CA ARG A 83 1.39 10.54 14.10
C ARG A 83 0.46 11.67 14.50
N GLY A 84 0.80 12.90 14.14
CA GLY A 84 -0.03 14.07 14.45
C GLY A 84 -1.41 14.01 13.81
N ILE A 85 -1.49 13.68 12.52
CA ILE A 85 -2.79 13.58 11.82
C ILE A 85 -3.66 12.42 12.35
N GLU A 86 -3.06 11.30 12.75
CA GLU A 86 -3.79 10.19 13.38
C GLU A 86 -4.29 10.58 14.79
N ALA A 87 -3.49 11.32 15.57
CA ALA A 87 -3.91 11.85 16.86
C ALA A 87 -5.10 12.83 16.72
N ALA A 88 -5.01 13.75 15.76
CA ALA A 88 -6.09 14.69 15.48
C ALA A 88 -7.38 13.98 15.06
N ARG A 89 -7.29 13.01 14.13
CA ARG A 89 -8.44 12.20 13.71
C ARG A 89 -9.04 11.39 14.85
N ALA A 90 -8.22 10.84 15.74
CA ALA A 90 -8.69 10.13 16.92
C ALA A 90 -9.47 11.07 17.85
N LEU A 91 -8.99 12.30 18.07
CA LEU A 91 -9.69 13.32 18.86
C LEU A 91 -11.01 13.72 18.19
N LEU A 92 -11.02 13.98 16.88
CA LEU A 92 -12.27 14.28 16.13
C LEU A 92 -13.30 13.14 16.26
N ALA A 93 -12.85 11.89 16.20
CA ALA A 93 -13.73 10.71 16.27
C ALA A 93 -14.39 10.54 17.66
N THR A 94 -13.85 11.13 18.74
CA THR A 94 -14.49 11.12 20.08
C THR A 94 -15.79 11.91 20.09
N ARG A 95 -15.88 12.98 19.31
CA ARG A 95 -17.04 13.88 19.25
C ARG A 95 -18.02 13.48 18.14
N ARG A 96 -17.53 13.01 17.03
CA ARG A 96 -18.36 12.56 15.92
C ARG A 96 -17.76 11.31 15.26
N ARG A 97 -18.47 10.22 15.37
CA ARG A 97 -18.08 8.95 14.72
C ARG A 97 -17.92 9.12 13.20
N PRO A 98 -17.04 8.36 12.55
CA PRO A 98 -16.94 8.30 11.10
C PRO A 98 -18.31 8.07 10.44
N SER A 99 -18.48 8.49 9.19
CA SER A 99 -19.73 8.37 8.46
C SER A 99 -20.26 6.92 8.49
N ALA A 100 -21.59 6.76 8.38
CA ALA A 100 -22.19 5.43 8.35
C ALA A 100 -21.59 4.57 7.23
N LEU A 101 -21.33 5.16 6.06
CA LEU A 101 -20.68 4.50 4.94
C LEU A 101 -19.29 3.97 5.33
N ALA A 102 -18.45 4.80 5.96
CA ALA A 102 -17.11 4.39 6.40
C ALA A 102 -17.19 3.24 7.42
N ARG A 103 -18.11 3.32 8.39
CA ARG A 103 -18.30 2.30 9.42
C ARG A 103 -18.75 0.95 8.82
N VAL A 104 -19.73 0.99 7.92
CA VAL A 104 -20.22 -0.21 7.22
C VAL A 104 -19.12 -0.81 6.36
N ALA A 105 -18.38 0.02 5.61
CA ALA A 105 -17.26 -0.45 4.79
C ALA A 105 -16.14 -1.08 5.66
N LEU A 106 -15.75 -0.44 6.75
CA LEU A 106 -14.78 -1.00 7.69
C LEU A 106 -15.25 -2.34 8.24
N TRP A 107 -16.47 -2.41 8.75
CA TRP A 107 -17.05 -3.65 9.26
C TRP A 107 -17.09 -4.76 8.19
N ALA A 108 -17.55 -4.44 6.97
CA ALA A 108 -17.66 -5.40 5.87
C ALA A 108 -16.28 -5.94 5.42
N LEU A 109 -15.25 -5.09 5.42
CA LEU A 109 -13.92 -5.45 4.92
C LEU A 109 -13.00 -6.09 5.96
N THR A 110 -13.25 -5.86 7.26
CA THR A 110 -12.30 -6.27 8.31
C THR A 110 -12.84 -7.29 9.31
N SER A 111 -14.17 -7.49 9.39
CA SER A 111 -14.75 -8.48 10.29
C SER A 111 -14.64 -9.88 9.71
N PRO A 112 -14.05 -10.87 10.42
CA PRO A 112 -13.66 -12.17 9.86
C PRO A 112 -14.79 -12.95 9.17
N GLY A 113 -16.02 -12.90 9.69
CA GLY A 113 -17.18 -13.59 9.10
C GLY A 113 -17.71 -12.87 7.87
N THR A 114 -18.01 -11.57 8.01
CA THR A 114 -18.61 -10.75 6.97
C THR A 114 -17.68 -10.56 5.78
N SER A 115 -16.40 -10.31 6.04
CA SER A 115 -15.41 -10.07 4.98
C SER A 115 -15.27 -11.27 4.04
N ARG A 116 -15.35 -12.51 4.54
CA ARG A 116 -15.31 -13.72 3.71
C ARG A 116 -16.44 -13.74 2.69
N ILE A 117 -17.66 -13.40 3.12
CA ILE A 117 -18.84 -13.35 2.25
C ILE A 117 -18.69 -12.20 1.24
N VAL A 118 -18.35 -11.00 1.71
CA VAL A 118 -18.16 -9.82 0.84
C VAL A 118 -17.10 -10.07 -0.23
N TYR A 119 -15.96 -10.63 0.15
CA TYR A 119 -14.89 -10.94 -0.80
C TYR A 119 -15.28 -12.11 -1.75
N ALA A 120 -16.03 -13.10 -1.27
CA ALA A 120 -16.53 -14.16 -2.15
C ALA A 120 -17.47 -13.61 -3.22
N LEU A 121 -18.43 -12.77 -2.83
CA LEU A 121 -19.35 -12.10 -3.76
C LEU A 121 -18.59 -11.17 -4.72
N ALA A 122 -17.61 -10.41 -4.22
CA ALA A 122 -16.78 -9.55 -5.05
C ALA A 122 -15.98 -10.35 -6.09
N ARG A 123 -15.41 -11.51 -5.71
CA ARG A 123 -14.71 -12.41 -6.64
C ARG A 123 -15.66 -13.01 -7.68
N MET A 124 -16.88 -13.41 -7.30
CA MET A 124 -17.89 -13.90 -8.23
C MET A 124 -18.31 -12.82 -9.23
N LEU A 125 -18.58 -11.61 -8.74
CA LEU A 125 -18.90 -10.46 -9.60
C LEU A 125 -17.73 -10.13 -10.54
N ARG A 126 -16.50 -10.15 -10.05
CA ARG A 126 -15.30 -9.95 -10.88
C ARG A 126 -15.16 -11.03 -11.95
N ALA A 127 -15.43 -12.29 -11.60
CA ALA A 127 -15.34 -13.41 -12.54
C ALA A 127 -16.35 -13.33 -13.68
N SER A 128 -17.51 -12.70 -13.47
CA SER A 128 -18.53 -12.47 -14.51
C SER A 128 -18.07 -11.53 -15.64
N GLY A 129 -16.99 -10.76 -15.44
CA GLY A 129 -16.52 -9.75 -16.39
C GLY A 129 -17.32 -8.43 -16.35
N ILE A 130 -18.47 -8.38 -15.68
CA ILE A 130 -19.31 -7.18 -15.56
C ILE A 130 -18.52 -5.96 -15.04
N PRO A 131 -17.66 -6.07 -14.01
CA PRO A 131 -16.88 -4.95 -13.54
C PRO A 131 -15.98 -4.31 -14.59
N SER A 132 -15.36 -5.13 -15.45
CA SER A 132 -14.51 -4.61 -16.54
C SER A 132 -15.34 -3.88 -17.61
N TRP A 133 -16.53 -4.35 -17.92
CA TRP A 133 -17.44 -3.71 -18.87
C TRP A 133 -18.03 -2.40 -18.33
N LEU A 134 -18.34 -2.34 -17.02
CA LEU A 134 -18.88 -1.15 -16.36
C LEU A 134 -17.82 -0.15 -15.93
N ALA A 135 -16.53 -0.46 -16.02
CA ALA A 135 -15.44 0.42 -15.61
C ALA A 135 -15.49 1.79 -16.31
N GLY A 136 -15.15 2.86 -15.60
CA GLY A 136 -15.15 4.22 -16.15
C GLY A 136 -15.18 5.28 -15.06
N TRP A 137 -15.31 6.53 -15.45
CA TRP A 137 -15.45 7.63 -14.51
C TRP A 137 -16.86 7.69 -13.89
N GLY A 138 -16.95 8.26 -12.68
CA GLY A 138 -18.14 8.30 -11.83
C GLY A 138 -18.06 7.26 -10.69
N ARG A 139 -18.67 7.54 -9.53
CA ARG A 139 -18.47 6.77 -8.28
C ARG A 139 -18.68 5.27 -8.46
N PHE A 140 -19.81 4.88 -9.06
CA PHE A 140 -20.14 3.46 -9.28
C PHE A 140 -19.21 2.81 -10.31
N ARG A 141 -19.04 3.44 -11.48
CA ARG A 141 -18.21 2.93 -12.56
C ARG A 141 -16.72 2.82 -12.16
N PHE A 142 -16.24 3.78 -11.37
CA PHE A 142 -14.87 3.74 -10.84
C PHE A 142 -14.70 2.60 -9.83
N ALA A 143 -15.69 2.37 -8.95
CA ALA A 143 -15.67 1.23 -8.03
C ALA A 143 -15.67 -0.12 -8.79
N MET A 144 -16.40 -0.23 -9.90
CA MET A 144 -16.34 -1.41 -10.78
C MET A 144 -14.93 -1.56 -11.40
N GLY A 145 -14.32 -0.47 -11.86
CA GLY A 145 -12.94 -0.47 -12.35
C GLY A 145 -11.94 -0.92 -11.28
N MET A 146 -12.10 -0.45 -10.04
CA MET A 146 -11.26 -0.89 -8.91
C MET A 146 -11.40 -2.40 -8.67
N LEU A 147 -12.60 -2.95 -8.71
CA LEU A 147 -12.82 -4.39 -8.56
C LEU A 147 -12.22 -5.18 -9.74
N ALA A 148 -12.38 -4.69 -10.96
CA ALA A 148 -11.81 -5.31 -12.15
C ALA A 148 -10.27 -5.39 -12.06
N ALA A 149 -9.62 -4.35 -11.56
CA ALA A 149 -8.16 -4.28 -11.40
C ALA A 149 -7.60 -5.34 -10.43
N THR A 150 -8.42 -5.90 -9.53
CA THR A 150 -7.97 -6.93 -8.59
C THR A 150 -7.79 -8.31 -9.22
N LYS A 151 -8.11 -8.49 -10.51
CA LYS A 151 -8.11 -9.80 -11.17
C LYS A 151 -6.72 -10.46 -11.20
N GLY A 152 -5.63 -9.67 -11.17
CA GLY A 152 -4.28 -10.16 -11.38
C GLY A 152 -4.12 -10.82 -12.77
N GLY A 153 -2.91 -11.05 -13.23
CA GLY A 153 -2.70 -11.88 -14.41
C GLY A 153 -3.48 -11.44 -15.65
N GLY A 154 -3.38 -10.16 -16.01
CA GLY A 154 -3.65 -9.70 -17.36
C GLY A 154 -2.83 -10.51 -18.37
N ARG A 155 -2.70 -10.08 -19.60
CA ARG A 155 -1.91 -10.67 -20.68
C ARG A 155 -0.66 -11.39 -20.14
N ARG A 156 -0.60 -12.72 -20.23
CA ARG A 156 0.64 -13.46 -20.03
C ARG A 156 1.63 -13.00 -21.09
N TRP A 157 2.73 -12.44 -20.67
CA TRP A 157 3.80 -12.06 -21.59
C TRP A 157 4.45 -13.33 -22.13
N LYS A 158 4.64 -13.40 -23.44
CA LYS A 158 5.34 -14.54 -24.01
C LYS A 158 6.79 -14.46 -23.57
N ALA A 159 7.29 -15.49 -22.89
CA ALA A 159 8.72 -15.68 -22.71
C ALA A 159 9.39 -15.60 -24.10
N VAL A 160 10.47 -14.85 -24.20
CA VAL A 160 11.22 -14.72 -25.45
C VAL A 160 11.81 -16.10 -25.76
N LYS A 161 11.29 -16.75 -26.79
CA LYS A 161 11.90 -18.01 -27.32
C LYS A 161 13.27 -17.65 -27.87
N GLY A 162 14.35 -18.12 -27.26
CA GLY A 162 15.70 -17.99 -27.82
C GLY A 162 16.75 -17.31 -26.94
N GLY A 163 16.45 -16.87 -25.74
CA GLY A 163 17.51 -16.61 -24.77
C GLY A 163 18.15 -17.92 -24.34
N GLU A 164 19.49 -18.00 -24.33
CA GLU A 164 20.19 -19.13 -23.74
C GLU A 164 19.51 -19.47 -22.40
N ARG A 165 18.99 -20.69 -22.31
CA ARG A 165 18.52 -21.21 -21.03
C ARG A 165 19.74 -21.14 -20.12
N THR A 166 19.78 -20.12 -19.26
CA THR A 166 20.70 -20.18 -18.12
C THR A 166 20.36 -21.51 -17.47
N PRO A 167 21.30 -22.46 -17.43
CA PRO A 167 20.95 -23.78 -16.91
C PRO A 167 20.41 -23.61 -15.52
N ALA A 168 19.31 -24.29 -15.21
CA ALA A 168 18.74 -24.44 -13.88
C ALA A 168 19.73 -25.13 -12.89
N SER A 169 21.02 -24.90 -13.09
CA SER A 169 22.16 -25.46 -12.38
C SER A 169 22.38 -24.88 -10.98
N THR A 170 21.48 -24.06 -10.51
CA THR A 170 21.46 -23.65 -9.10
C THR A 170 20.11 -24.06 -8.48
N ALA A 171 19.88 -25.37 -8.40
CA ALA A 171 18.99 -25.89 -7.35
C ALA A 171 19.34 -25.16 -6.03
N PRO A 172 18.37 -24.78 -5.20
CA PRO A 172 18.70 -24.22 -3.89
C PRO A 172 19.75 -25.12 -3.27
N ASP A 173 20.83 -24.49 -2.77
CA ASP A 173 21.84 -25.23 -2.03
C ASP A 173 21.14 -25.98 -0.89
N ARG A 174 20.85 -27.25 -1.13
CA ARG A 174 20.13 -28.12 -0.19
C ARG A 174 20.95 -28.44 1.04
N SER A 175 22.22 -28.03 1.09
CA SER A 175 23.10 -28.21 2.25
C SER A 175 22.79 -27.20 3.37
N ARG A 176 22.12 -26.07 3.07
CA ARG A 176 21.72 -25.06 4.06
C ARG A 176 20.21 -25.17 4.30
N PRO A 177 19.75 -25.32 5.55
CA PRO A 177 18.33 -25.30 5.84
C PRO A 177 17.73 -23.96 5.36
N PRO A 178 16.53 -23.97 4.77
CA PRO A 178 15.90 -22.74 4.31
C PRO A 178 15.68 -21.79 5.49
N SER A 179 15.93 -20.50 5.25
CA SER A 179 15.55 -19.46 6.21
C SER A 179 14.03 -19.44 6.37
N SER A 180 13.50 -19.34 7.57
CA SER A 180 12.06 -19.32 7.83
C SER A 180 11.52 -17.89 7.84
N ALA A 181 10.33 -17.69 7.29
CA ALA A 181 9.62 -16.42 7.30
C ALA A 181 8.12 -16.63 7.56
N LEU A 182 7.48 -15.66 8.20
CA LEU A 182 6.05 -15.67 8.52
C LEU A 182 5.31 -14.73 7.55
N LEU A 183 4.23 -15.19 6.90
CA LEU A 183 3.47 -14.37 5.96
C LEU A 183 2.32 -13.64 6.65
N PHE A 184 2.30 -12.31 6.53
CA PHE A 184 1.14 -11.51 6.90
C PHE A 184 0.19 -11.40 5.70
N ARG A 185 -1.03 -11.94 5.83
CA ARG A 185 -2.03 -11.97 4.76
C ARG A 185 -2.91 -10.71 4.72
N GLY A 186 -3.26 -10.17 5.90
CA GLY A 186 -4.15 -9.01 5.99
C GLY A 186 -5.60 -9.31 5.58
N CYS A 187 -6.36 -8.25 5.23
CA CYS A 187 -7.78 -8.36 4.87
C CYS A 187 -8.03 -8.28 3.37
N VAL A 188 -7.79 -7.11 2.74
CA VAL A 188 -8.00 -6.89 1.29
C VAL A 188 -7.08 -7.77 0.45
N MET A 189 -5.83 -7.94 0.88
CA MET A 189 -4.87 -8.80 0.19
C MET A 189 -5.34 -10.25 0.18
N ASP A 190 -5.73 -10.79 1.31
CA ASP A 190 -6.26 -12.16 1.39
C ASP A 190 -7.58 -12.30 0.60
N GLY A 191 -8.46 -11.30 0.69
CA GLY A 191 -9.77 -11.32 0.07
C GLY A 191 -9.77 -11.22 -1.45
N LEU A 192 -8.98 -10.30 -2.02
CA LEU A 192 -9.02 -9.95 -3.44
C LEU A 192 -7.71 -10.22 -4.20
N PHE A 193 -6.59 -10.32 -3.50
CA PHE A 193 -5.24 -10.45 -4.05
C PHE A 193 -4.52 -11.72 -3.57
N ALA A 194 -5.23 -12.78 -3.22
CA ALA A 194 -4.63 -14.05 -2.77
C ALA A 194 -3.54 -14.57 -3.74
N HIS A 195 -3.70 -14.32 -5.04
CA HIS A 195 -2.71 -14.66 -6.07
C HIS A 195 -1.34 -13.97 -5.85
N VAL A 196 -1.32 -12.79 -5.21
CA VAL A 196 -0.07 -12.11 -4.84
C VAL A 196 0.60 -12.81 -3.66
N HIS A 197 -0.17 -13.36 -2.71
CA HIS A 197 0.37 -14.20 -1.65
C HIS A 197 0.99 -15.48 -2.22
N ASP A 198 0.29 -16.14 -3.15
CA ASP A 198 0.80 -17.33 -3.82
C ASP A 198 2.10 -17.04 -4.58
N ALA A 199 2.18 -15.92 -5.31
CA ALA A 199 3.40 -15.45 -5.96
C ALA A 199 4.51 -15.16 -4.94
N THR A 200 4.19 -14.52 -3.81
CA THR A 200 5.13 -14.24 -2.72
C THR A 200 5.74 -15.54 -2.16
N VAL A 201 4.92 -16.53 -1.86
CA VAL A 201 5.39 -17.82 -1.33
C VAL A 201 6.32 -18.52 -2.33
N ARG A 202 5.93 -18.57 -3.62
CA ARG A 202 6.74 -19.20 -4.66
C ARG A 202 8.06 -18.48 -4.89
N THR A 203 8.04 -17.14 -5.02
CA THR A 203 9.26 -16.36 -5.26
C THR A 203 10.23 -16.42 -4.09
N LEU A 204 9.74 -16.35 -2.86
CA LEU A 204 10.54 -16.55 -1.67
C LEU A 204 11.12 -17.98 -1.61
N GLY A 205 10.34 -19.00 -1.96
CA GLY A 205 10.78 -20.38 -2.02
C GLY A 205 11.96 -20.60 -2.98
N VAL A 206 11.92 -19.99 -4.17
CA VAL A 206 13.04 -20.01 -5.13
C VAL A 206 14.29 -19.38 -4.54
N ASN A 207 14.14 -18.38 -3.67
CA ASN A 207 15.24 -17.66 -3.03
C ASN A 207 15.64 -18.25 -1.64
N GLY A 208 15.25 -19.48 -1.35
CA GLY A 208 15.71 -20.24 -0.16
C GLY A 208 14.95 -19.92 1.12
N TRP A 209 13.74 -19.39 1.05
CA TRP A 209 12.88 -19.12 2.19
C TRP A 209 11.76 -20.16 2.33
N ALA A 210 11.58 -20.70 3.51
CA ALA A 210 10.40 -21.48 3.88
C ALA A 210 9.35 -20.53 4.49
N VAL A 211 8.28 -20.29 3.77
CA VAL A 211 7.23 -19.36 4.20
C VAL A 211 6.13 -20.11 4.93
N ARG A 212 5.80 -19.66 6.14
CA ARG A 212 4.74 -20.23 6.98
C ARG A 212 3.59 -19.25 7.14
N GLU A 213 2.37 -19.76 7.12
CA GLU A 213 1.17 -19.00 7.47
C GLU A 213 0.97 -19.01 8.99
N VAL A 214 0.45 -17.91 9.52
CA VAL A 214 0.16 -17.74 10.96
C VAL A 214 -1.35 -17.77 11.17
N PRO A 215 -1.90 -18.79 11.85
CA PRO A 215 -3.32 -18.81 12.21
C PRO A 215 -3.67 -17.68 13.18
N GLY A 216 -4.90 -17.17 13.11
CA GLY A 216 -5.39 -16.15 14.04
C GLY A 216 -4.99 -14.72 13.71
N GLN A 217 -4.18 -14.49 12.67
CA GLN A 217 -3.89 -13.14 12.20
C GLN A 217 -5.17 -12.43 11.69
N VAL A 218 -5.20 -11.12 11.84
CA VAL A 218 -6.35 -10.28 11.47
C VAL A 218 -5.90 -9.08 10.61
N CYS A 219 -6.84 -8.20 10.26
CA CYS A 219 -6.51 -6.93 9.59
C CYS A 219 -5.41 -6.16 10.33
N CYS A 220 -4.50 -5.49 9.59
CA CYS A 220 -3.45 -4.66 10.19
C CYS A 220 -3.96 -3.46 11.00
N GLY A 221 -5.20 -3.05 10.81
CA GLY A 221 -5.78 -1.90 11.51
C GLY A 221 -5.56 -0.53 10.84
N ALA A 222 -4.79 -0.43 9.76
CA ALA A 222 -4.48 0.85 9.11
C ALA A 222 -5.73 1.65 8.73
N LEU A 223 -6.76 1.01 8.17
CA LEU A 223 -8.00 1.69 7.81
C LEU A 223 -8.74 2.26 9.03
N HIS A 224 -8.65 1.60 10.19
CA HIS A 224 -9.24 2.07 11.44
C HIS A 224 -8.46 3.25 12.00
N ALA A 225 -7.12 3.17 12.03
CA ALA A 225 -6.26 4.27 12.49
C ALA A 225 -6.48 5.53 11.63
N HIS A 226 -6.50 5.38 10.31
CA HIS A 226 -6.75 6.50 9.39
C HIS A 226 -8.17 7.08 9.50
N ALA A 227 -9.15 6.31 9.98
CA ALA A 227 -10.49 6.79 10.27
C ALA A 227 -10.65 7.35 11.69
N GLY A 228 -9.57 7.44 12.49
CA GLY A 228 -9.59 7.89 13.88
C GLY A 228 -10.10 6.86 14.88
N LEU A 229 -10.37 5.64 14.46
CA LEU A 229 -10.85 4.54 15.31
C LEU A 229 -9.67 3.84 16.01
N ARG A 230 -8.99 4.58 16.89
CA ARG A 230 -7.73 4.17 17.52
C ARG A 230 -7.87 2.91 18.37
N GLU A 231 -8.98 2.75 19.10
CA GLU A 231 -9.18 1.58 19.98
C GLU A 231 -9.39 0.30 19.16
N GLU A 232 -10.11 0.37 18.04
CA GLU A 232 -10.25 -0.74 17.11
C GLU A 232 -8.91 -1.11 16.47
N ALA A 233 -8.10 -0.11 16.10
CA ALA A 233 -6.75 -0.34 15.60
C ALA A 233 -5.86 -1.02 16.65
N ARG A 234 -5.92 -0.58 17.93
CA ARG A 234 -5.21 -1.22 19.04
C ARG A 234 -5.65 -2.67 19.27
N ARG A 235 -6.94 -2.93 19.22
CA ARG A 235 -7.48 -4.29 19.39
C ARG A 235 -6.93 -5.22 18.30
N LEU A 236 -6.91 -4.76 17.04
CA LEU A 236 -6.36 -5.52 15.93
C LEU A 236 -4.84 -5.70 16.06
N ALA A 237 -4.11 -4.68 16.51
CA ALA A 237 -2.68 -4.77 16.75
C ALA A 237 -2.35 -5.81 17.83
N ARG A 238 -3.06 -5.80 18.98
CA ARG A 238 -2.87 -6.84 20.04
C ARG A 238 -3.13 -8.24 19.52
N ALA A 239 -4.18 -8.43 18.71
CA ALA A 239 -4.50 -9.74 18.13
C ALA A 239 -3.39 -10.23 17.20
N ASN A 240 -2.82 -9.37 16.36
CA ASN A 240 -1.71 -9.73 15.49
C ASN A 240 -0.43 -10.00 16.29
N VAL A 241 -0.08 -9.17 17.28
CA VAL A 241 1.09 -9.41 18.16
C VAL A 241 0.96 -10.75 18.84
N ALA A 242 -0.20 -11.09 19.38
CA ALA A 242 -0.45 -12.37 20.01
C ALA A 242 -0.36 -13.55 19.02
N ALA A 243 -0.90 -13.40 17.79
CA ALA A 243 -0.87 -14.46 16.78
C ALA A 243 0.54 -14.77 16.28
N PHE A 244 1.38 -13.75 16.06
CA PHE A 244 2.75 -13.92 15.57
C PHE A 244 3.77 -14.25 16.66
N GLY A 245 3.43 -14.02 17.93
CA GLY A 245 4.25 -14.34 19.09
C GLY A 245 5.64 -13.70 19.07
N ASP A 246 6.43 -14.09 20.06
CA ASP A 246 7.82 -13.66 20.20
C ASP A 246 8.73 -14.63 19.44
N GLY A 247 9.35 -14.18 18.37
CA GLY A 247 10.24 -14.99 17.54
C GLY A 247 11.24 -14.13 16.82
N ALA A 248 12.23 -14.74 16.16
CA ALA A 248 13.25 -14.04 15.38
C ALA A 248 12.92 -13.99 13.88
N GLU A 249 11.94 -14.77 13.43
CA GLU A 249 11.59 -14.89 12.01
C GLU A 249 11.00 -13.57 11.47
N PRO A 250 11.42 -13.14 10.29
CA PRO A 250 10.83 -11.96 9.66
C PRO A 250 9.34 -12.19 9.36
N ILE A 251 8.55 -11.13 9.56
CA ILE A 251 7.13 -11.07 9.20
C ILE A 251 7.06 -10.39 7.84
N VAL A 252 6.84 -11.17 6.79
CA VAL A 252 6.84 -10.70 5.41
C VAL A 252 5.47 -10.14 5.05
N VAL A 253 5.47 -8.94 4.49
CA VAL A 253 4.26 -8.21 4.07
C VAL A 253 4.39 -7.82 2.61
N ASN A 254 3.37 -8.04 1.80
CA ASN A 254 3.31 -7.64 0.39
C ASN A 254 2.27 -6.53 0.14
N SER A 255 2.05 -5.69 1.12
CA SER A 255 1.15 -4.52 1.05
C SER A 255 1.77 -3.36 1.81
N ALA A 256 2.18 -2.33 1.09
CA ALA A 256 2.87 -1.18 1.65
C ALA A 256 2.11 -0.51 2.82
N GLY A 257 0.80 -0.35 2.69
CA GLY A 257 -0.03 0.23 3.76
C GLY A 257 -0.10 -0.64 5.01
N CYS A 258 -0.16 -1.97 4.83
CA CYS A 258 -0.09 -2.88 5.96
C CYS A 258 1.31 -2.88 6.60
N GLY A 259 2.37 -2.92 5.79
CA GLY A 259 3.76 -2.90 6.29
C GLY A 259 4.07 -1.66 7.11
N ALA A 260 3.67 -0.48 6.63
CA ALA A 260 3.83 0.77 7.38
C ALA A 260 3.11 0.70 8.75
N MET A 261 1.86 0.24 8.75
CA MET A 261 1.08 0.12 9.99
C MET A 261 1.69 -0.87 10.99
N LEU A 262 2.13 -2.05 10.52
CA LEU A 262 2.72 -3.08 11.37
C LEU A 262 4.07 -2.63 11.96
N LYS A 263 4.89 -1.91 11.19
CA LYS A 263 6.17 -1.32 11.67
C LYS A 263 5.93 -0.25 12.73
N GLU A 264 4.76 0.36 12.78
CA GLU A 264 4.37 1.41 13.72
C GLU A 264 3.49 0.93 14.89
N TYR A 265 3.28 -0.37 15.04
CA TYR A 265 2.49 -0.91 16.16
C TYR A 265 2.97 -0.46 17.54
N GLY A 266 4.28 -0.16 17.69
CA GLY A 266 4.84 0.38 18.93
C GLY A 266 4.20 1.70 19.39
N HIS A 267 3.52 2.44 18.50
CA HIS A 267 2.76 3.65 18.86
C HIS A 267 1.32 3.34 19.34
N LEU A 268 0.84 2.15 19.10
CA LEU A 268 -0.50 1.71 19.50
C LEU A 268 -0.49 0.84 20.76
N VAL A 269 0.43 -0.11 20.79
CA VAL A 269 0.56 -1.14 21.82
C VAL A 269 2.04 -1.43 22.08
N ASP A 270 2.36 -2.14 23.16
CA ASP A 270 3.72 -2.63 23.36
C ASP A 270 4.03 -3.74 22.33
N ALA A 271 4.76 -3.38 21.29
CA ALA A 271 5.02 -4.25 20.15
C ALA A 271 6.36 -3.97 19.45
N ALA A 272 7.35 -3.44 20.17
CA ALA A 272 8.65 -3.09 19.59
C ALA A 272 9.34 -4.33 18.95
N GLY A 273 9.33 -5.46 19.61
CA GLY A 273 9.88 -6.72 19.11
C GLY A 273 9.16 -7.23 17.85
N PHE A 274 7.83 -7.15 17.82
CA PHE A 274 7.03 -7.50 16.64
C PHE A 274 7.37 -6.56 15.46
N ALA A 275 7.33 -5.24 15.67
CA ALA A 275 7.58 -4.23 14.64
C ALA A 275 8.97 -4.35 14.02
N ALA A 276 9.98 -4.67 14.83
CA ALA A 276 11.36 -4.88 14.38
C ALA A 276 11.53 -6.08 13.41
N ARG A 277 10.60 -7.02 13.39
CA ARG A 277 10.59 -8.19 12.50
C ARG A 277 9.89 -7.96 11.17
N VAL A 278 9.07 -6.91 11.05
CA VAL A 278 8.27 -6.64 9.85
C VAL A 278 9.17 -6.24 8.68
N ARG A 279 8.99 -6.91 7.55
CA ARG A 279 9.73 -6.65 6.31
C ARG A 279 8.78 -6.63 5.12
N ASP A 280 8.95 -5.67 4.22
CA ASP A 280 8.31 -5.77 2.91
C ASP A 280 8.90 -6.97 2.15
N VAL A 281 8.11 -7.61 1.32
CA VAL A 281 8.57 -8.75 0.52
C VAL A 281 9.78 -8.39 -0.35
N THR A 282 9.85 -7.15 -0.82
CA THR A 282 10.97 -6.68 -1.64
C THR A 282 12.25 -6.50 -0.83
N GLU A 283 12.16 -6.12 0.47
CA GLU A 283 13.32 -6.11 1.38
C GLU A 283 13.93 -7.52 1.50
N VAL A 284 13.07 -8.53 1.69
CA VAL A 284 13.52 -9.91 1.86
C VAL A 284 14.11 -10.48 0.57
N LEU A 285 13.48 -10.22 -0.58
CA LEU A 285 13.96 -10.67 -1.88
C LEU A 285 15.26 -9.97 -2.31
N ALA A 286 15.40 -8.68 -2.00
CA ALA A 286 16.58 -7.90 -2.36
C ALA A 286 17.78 -8.11 -1.42
N ALA A 287 17.61 -8.78 -0.29
CA ALA A 287 18.69 -9.06 0.66
C ALA A 287 19.73 -10.02 0.07
N GLY A 288 20.95 -9.99 0.59
CA GLY A 288 21.99 -10.99 0.30
C GLY A 288 22.44 -11.06 -1.17
N GLY A 289 22.37 -9.95 -1.92
CA GLY A 289 22.79 -9.90 -3.32
C GLY A 289 21.65 -9.87 -4.32
N GLY A 290 20.40 -9.87 -3.84
CA GLY A 290 19.19 -9.80 -4.67
C GLY A 290 18.59 -11.15 -5.03
N PRO A 291 17.42 -11.14 -5.67
CA PRO A 291 16.73 -12.36 -6.06
C PRO A 291 17.45 -13.07 -7.22
N ARG A 292 17.27 -14.38 -7.31
CA ARG A 292 17.79 -15.17 -8.44
C ARG A 292 17.26 -14.63 -9.76
N PRO A 293 18.06 -14.67 -10.85
CA PRO A 293 17.57 -14.28 -12.15
C PRO A 293 16.54 -15.31 -12.65
N GLY A 294 15.47 -14.80 -13.28
CA GLY A 294 14.46 -15.63 -13.95
C GLY A 294 14.67 -15.75 -15.46
N ALA A 295 13.64 -16.17 -16.19
CA ALA A 295 13.63 -16.13 -17.65
C ALA A 295 13.34 -14.71 -18.18
N PRO A 296 13.78 -14.38 -19.40
CA PRO A 296 13.50 -13.11 -20.04
C PRO A 296 11.99 -12.85 -20.19
N VAL A 297 11.57 -11.64 -19.79
CA VAL A 297 10.20 -11.13 -20.00
C VAL A 297 10.30 -9.77 -20.69
N ASP A 298 10.00 -9.73 -21.99
CA ASP A 298 10.06 -8.48 -22.77
C ASP A 298 8.84 -7.61 -22.48
N VAL A 299 8.98 -6.71 -21.53
CA VAL A 299 7.90 -5.82 -21.09
C VAL A 299 8.44 -4.47 -20.63
N GLN A 300 7.74 -3.40 -20.99
CA GLN A 300 7.98 -2.07 -20.45
C GLN A 300 7.14 -1.85 -19.18
N VAL A 301 7.81 -1.57 -18.08
CA VAL A 301 7.22 -1.42 -16.75
C VAL A 301 7.46 -0.02 -16.22
N ALA A 302 6.40 0.71 -15.88
CA ALA A 302 6.51 1.89 -15.03
C ALA A 302 6.41 1.44 -13.56
N TYR A 303 7.42 1.72 -12.75
CA TYR A 303 7.33 1.44 -11.31
C TYR A 303 6.70 2.62 -10.58
N ASP A 304 5.54 2.38 -9.97
CA ASP A 304 4.83 3.31 -9.07
C ASP A 304 5.14 2.96 -7.63
N PRO A 305 6.08 3.67 -6.96
CA PRO A 305 6.40 3.41 -5.56
C PRO A 305 5.20 3.78 -4.68
N PRO A 306 4.60 2.83 -3.95
CA PRO A 306 3.52 3.16 -3.04
C PRO A 306 4.00 4.15 -1.97
N CYS A 307 3.22 5.20 -1.70
CA CYS A 307 3.61 6.24 -0.75
C CYS A 307 3.98 5.69 0.64
N HIS A 308 3.25 4.67 1.13
CA HIS A 308 3.58 4.03 2.39
C HIS A 308 4.84 3.14 2.34
N LEU A 309 5.27 2.70 1.17
CA LEU A 309 6.56 2.03 1.01
C LEU A 309 7.68 3.07 0.97
N LEU A 310 7.54 4.03 0.06
CA LEU A 310 8.57 5.05 -0.20
C LEU A 310 8.75 6.02 0.98
N HIS A 311 7.66 6.61 1.47
CA HIS A 311 7.73 7.68 2.45
C HIS A 311 7.67 7.21 3.90
N ALA A 312 6.79 6.26 4.24
CA ALA A 312 6.63 5.78 5.60
C ALA A 312 7.68 4.73 5.99
N GLN A 313 7.96 3.77 5.11
CA GLN A 313 8.91 2.69 5.38
C GLN A 313 10.33 2.99 4.90
N ARG A 314 10.54 4.02 4.05
CA ARG A 314 11.85 4.40 3.47
C ARG A 314 12.47 3.30 2.62
N ILE A 315 11.64 2.49 1.95
CA ILE A 315 12.06 1.43 1.04
C ILE A 315 12.01 2.00 -0.39
N THR A 316 13.17 2.12 -1.03
CA THR A 316 13.34 2.82 -2.32
C THR A 316 13.87 1.91 -3.42
N ASP A 317 14.98 1.21 -3.18
CA ASP A 317 15.75 0.48 -4.19
C ASP A 317 15.34 -0.99 -4.29
N GLU A 318 14.85 -1.57 -3.20
CA GLU A 318 14.54 -2.99 -3.10
C GLU A 318 13.52 -3.45 -4.16
N PRO A 319 12.41 -2.73 -4.42
CA PRO A 319 11.50 -3.10 -5.49
C PRO A 319 12.14 -3.04 -6.88
N LEU A 320 13.03 -2.09 -7.12
CA LEU A 320 13.75 -1.95 -8.39
C LEU A 320 14.75 -3.09 -8.58
N ARG A 321 15.43 -3.54 -7.50
CA ARG A 321 16.29 -4.73 -7.54
C ARG A 321 15.51 -6.00 -7.85
N VAL A 322 14.28 -6.12 -7.32
CA VAL A 322 13.38 -7.23 -7.65
C VAL A 322 13.02 -7.23 -9.13
N LEU A 323 12.69 -6.07 -9.70
CA LEU A 323 12.39 -5.95 -11.13
C LEU A 323 13.63 -6.18 -12.01
N ALA A 324 14.80 -5.73 -11.58
CA ALA A 324 16.07 -5.91 -12.30
C ALA A 324 16.52 -7.38 -12.41
N ALA A 325 16.03 -8.26 -11.52
CA ALA A 325 16.29 -9.71 -11.62
C ALA A 325 15.52 -10.39 -12.77
N ILE A 326 14.62 -9.68 -13.45
CA ILE A 326 13.88 -10.17 -14.60
C ILE A 326 14.61 -9.71 -15.87
N PRO A 327 15.29 -10.63 -16.59
CA PRO A 327 16.04 -10.23 -17.79
C PRO A 327 15.13 -9.64 -18.86
N VAL A 328 15.65 -8.66 -19.63
CA VAL A 328 14.96 -7.98 -20.73
C VAL A 328 13.81 -7.05 -20.30
N LEU A 329 13.33 -7.13 -19.05
CA LEU A 329 12.36 -6.18 -18.52
C LEU A 329 12.98 -4.77 -18.53
N ARG A 330 12.24 -3.80 -19.05
CA ARG A 330 12.68 -2.39 -19.10
C ARG A 330 11.84 -1.54 -18.17
N VAL A 331 12.46 -0.96 -17.15
CA VAL A 331 11.81 0.04 -16.31
C VAL A 331 11.85 1.39 -17.01
N VAL A 332 10.67 1.95 -17.27
CA VAL A 332 10.51 3.30 -17.82
C VAL A 332 10.16 4.29 -16.72
N SER A 333 10.83 5.44 -16.73
CA SER A 333 10.53 6.53 -15.81
C SER A 333 9.29 7.30 -16.25
N PHE A 334 8.57 7.87 -15.30
CA PHE A 334 7.47 8.81 -15.54
C PHE A 334 7.47 9.89 -14.46
N ALA A 335 6.99 11.07 -14.79
CA ALA A 335 6.86 12.17 -13.84
C ALA A 335 5.85 11.81 -12.74
N ASP A 336 5.98 12.45 -11.59
CA ASP A 336 5.08 12.27 -10.44
C ASP A 336 5.03 10.83 -9.86
N ALA A 337 6.01 9.97 -10.19
CA ALA A 337 6.07 8.61 -9.67
C ALA A 337 6.01 8.56 -8.14
N ALA A 338 6.70 9.47 -7.44
CA ALA A 338 6.72 9.56 -5.99
C ALA A 338 5.45 10.15 -5.36
N GLN A 339 4.56 10.78 -6.16
CA GLN A 339 3.30 11.35 -5.66
C GLN A 339 2.29 10.27 -5.32
N CYS A 340 1.40 10.55 -4.36
CA CYS A 340 0.34 9.62 -3.98
C CYS A 340 -0.61 9.35 -5.17
N CYS A 341 -1.09 8.12 -5.29
CA CYS A 341 -2.10 7.72 -6.30
C CYS A 341 -3.53 8.20 -5.97
N GLY A 342 -3.76 8.80 -4.78
CA GLY A 342 -5.08 9.26 -4.35
C GLY A 342 -5.99 8.19 -3.72
N SER A 343 -5.53 6.94 -3.57
CA SER A 343 -6.36 5.84 -3.05
C SER A 343 -6.68 5.97 -1.55
N ALA A 344 -5.67 6.06 -0.70
CA ALA A 344 -5.75 6.21 0.77
C ALA A 344 -6.88 5.38 1.46
N GLY A 345 -6.97 4.11 1.14
CA GLY A 345 -7.95 3.20 1.75
C GLY A 345 -9.39 3.51 1.36
N LEU A 346 -10.21 4.01 2.29
CA LEU A 346 -11.60 4.39 2.03
C LEU A 346 -11.75 5.78 1.38
N TYR A 347 -10.66 6.54 1.27
CA TYR A 347 -10.66 7.93 0.81
C TYR A 347 -11.32 8.11 -0.57
N THR A 348 -11.03 7.22 -1.51
CA THR A 348 -11.67 7.24 -2.86
C THR A 348 -13.20 7.19 -2.80
N LEU A 349 -13.77 6.55 -1.78
CA LEU A 349 -15.22 6.48 -1.59
C LEU A 349 -15.78 7.71 -0.85
N LEU A 350 -15.00 8.28 0.08
CA LEU A 350 -15.41 9.39 0.94
C LEU A 350 -15.15 10.74 0.29
N GLU A 351 -14.00 10.91 -0.34
CA GLU A 351 -13.50 12.12 -0.99
C GLU A 351 -13.20 11.91 -2.48
N PRO A 352 -14.18 11.46 -3.29
CA PRO A 352 -13.94 11.05 -4.68
C PRO A 352 -13.43 12.17 -5.59
N ALA A 353 -13.84 13.42 -5.34
CA ALA A 353 -13.38 14.56 -6.11
C ALA A 353 -11.89 14.84 -5.89
N MET A 354 -11.46 14.88 -4.64
CA MET A 354 -10.06 15.09 -4.28
C MET A 354 -9.18 13.90 -4.68
N SER A 355 -9.66 12.66 -4.47
CA SER A 355 -8.99 11.43 -4.93
C SER A 355 -8.70 11.49 -6.43
N ARG A 356 -9.68 11.93 -7.24
CA ARG A 356 -9.52 12.10 -8.69
C ARG A 356 -8.55 13.22 -9.05
N ALA A 357 -8.63 14.35 -8.37
CA ALA A 357 -7.74 15.49 -8.61
C ALA A 357 -6.27 15.11 -8.37
N VAL A 358 -6.00 14.35 -7.30
CA VAL A 358 -4.66 13.82 -6.98
C VAL A 358 -4.21 12.76 -7.98
N LEU A 359 -5.11 11.91 -8.48
CA LEU A 359 -4.78 10.85 -9.43
C LEU A 359 -4.46 11.40 -10.84
N ALA A 360 -5.11 12.48 -11.26
CA ALA A 360 -5.09 12.97 -12.63
C ALA A 360 -3.67 13.28 -13.19
N PRO A 361 -2.75 13.97 -12.48
CA PRO A 361 -1.39 14.19 -12.95
C PRO A 361 -0.63 12.90 -13.20
N LYS A 362 -0.76 11.92 -12.27
CA LYS A 362 -0.12 10.62 -12.38
C LYS A 362 -0.61 9.83 -13.60
N LEU A 363 -1.92 9.85 -13.89
CA LEU A 363 -2.46 9.22 -15.11
C LEU A 363 -1.95 9.91 -16.37
N ALA A 364 -1.84 11.24 -16.37
CA ALA A 364 -1.27 11.98 -17.50
C ALA A 364 0.18 11.58 -17.77
N SER A 365 1.01 11.47 -16.71
CA SER A 365 2.39 11.05 -16.80
C SER A 365 2.53 9.59 -17.28
N LEU A 366 1.67 8.70 -16.80
CA LEU A 366 1.64 7.30 -17.25
C LEU A 366 1.19 7.17 -18.72
N ARG A 367 0.26 7.98 -19.18
CA ARG A 367 -0.12 8.01 -20.60
C ARG A 367 1.06 8.42 -21.49
N THR A 368 1.84 9.42 -21.07
CA THR A 368 3.04 9.86 -21.79
C THR A 368 4.12 8.79 -21.82
N ALA A 369 4.36 8.12 -20.69
CA ALA A 369 5.36 7.05 -20.60
C ALA A 369 4.93 5.77 -21.33
N ALA A 370 3.63 5.59 -21.60
CA ALA A 370 3.02 4.49 -22.32
C ALA A 370 3.53 3.09 -21.91
N PRO A 371 3.59 2.76 -20.60
CA PRO A 371 4.05 1.46 -20.16
C PRO A 371 3.04 0.36 -20.52
N GLN A 372 3.52 -0.87 -20.68
CA GLN A 372 2.65 -2.03 -20.80
C GLN A 372 2.14 -2.50 -19.44
N VAL A 373 2.94 -2.28 -18.39
CA VAL A 373 2.60 -2.62 -17.01
C VAL A 373 2.96 -1.46 -16.08
N VAL A 374 2.10 -1.17 -15.12
CA VAL A 374 2.43 -0.36 -13.95
C VAL A 374 2.65 -1.31 -12.78
N ALA A 375 3.86 -1.33 -12.22
CA ALA A 375 4.18 -2.17 -11.06
C ALA A 375 4.05 -1.37 -9.77
N THR A 376 3.24 -1.84 -8.80
CA THR A 376 3.05 -1.18 -7.51
C THR A 376 2.72 -2.19 -6.40
N GLY A 377 3.35 -2.08 -5.24
CA GLY A 377 3.29 -3.02 -4.12
C GLY A 377 2.21 -2.68 -3.07
N ASN A 378 1.04 -2.17 -3.50
CA ASN A 378 -0.05 -1.86 -2.57
C ASN A 378 -1.43 -2.07 -3.20
N PRO A 379 -2.35 -2.83 -2.57
CA PRO A 379 -3.66 -3.15 -3.16
C PRO A 379 -4.48 -1.92 -3.49
N GLY A 380 -4.44 -0.88 -2.65
CA GLY A 380 -5.12 0.38 -2.91
C GLY A 380 -4.60 1.07 -4.17
N CYS A 381 -3.27 1.10 -4.37
CA CYS A 381 -2.66 1.67 -5.58
C CYS A 381 -3.01 0.82 -6.83
N VAL A 382 -2.96 -0.52 -6.73
CA VAL A 382 -3.39 -1.40 -7.84
C VAL A 382 -4.80 -1.10 -8.28
N MET A 383 -5.74 -1.02 -7.32
CA MET A 383 -7.15 -0.73 -7.61
C MET A 383 -7.33 0.67 -8.20
N GLN A 384 -6.70 1.68 -7.61
CA GLN A 384 -6.85 3.08 -8.00
C GLN A 384 -6.29 3.35 -9.40
N LEU A 385 -5.05 2.91 -9.64
CA LEU A 385 -4.40 3.08 -10.94
C LEU A 385 -5.10 2.26 -12.02
N GLY A 386 -5.47 1.00 -11.70
CA GLY A 386 -6.17 0.16 -12.65
C GLY A 386 -7.53 0.71 -13.06
N ALA A 387 -8.31 1.26 -12.11
CA ALA A 387 -9.57 1.93 -12.41
C ALA A 387 -9.36 3.20 -13.24
N GLY A 388 -8.36 4.02 -12.89
CA GLY A 388 -8.05 5.26 -13.61
C GLY A 388 -7.59 5.01 -15.04
N LEU A 389 -6.65 4.09 -15.24
CA LEU A 389 -6.16 3.71 -16.57
C LEU A 389 -7.28 3.14 -17.45
N ALA A 390 -8.13 2.26 -16.90
CA ALA A 390 -9.28 1.72 -17.60
C ALA A 390 -10.29 2.81 -17.97
N ALA A 391 -10.56 3.78 -17.07
CA ALA A 391 -11.48 4.87 -17.32
C ALA A 391 -10.96 5.85 -18.41
N ASP A 392 -9.64 5.97 -18.54
CA ASP A 392 -8.96 6.76 -19.58
C ASP A 392 -8.70 5.96 -20.89
N GLY A 393 -9.12 4.69 -20.96
CA GLY A 393 -8.90 3.83 -22.13
C GLY A 393 -7.43 3.41 -22.35
N VAL A 394 -6.59 3.49 -21.31
CA VAL A 394 -5.18 3.11 -21.38
C VAL A 394 -5.02 1.62 -21.12
N ALA A 395 -4.44 0.91 -22.07
CA ALA A 395 -4.29 -0.56 -22.04
C ALA A 395 -3.04 -1.02 -21.24
N ALA A 396 -2.76 -0.44 -20.08
CA ALA A 396 -1.71 -0.89 -19.19
C ALA A 396 -2.27 -1.76 -18.07
N ALA A 397 -1.62 -2.89 -17.79
CA ALA A 397 -1.97 -3.73 -16.65
C ALA A 397 -1.33 -3.15 -15.38
N VAL A 398 -2.01 -3.24 -14.22
CA VAL A 398 -1.41 -2.88 -12.93
C VAL A 398 -1.15 -4.16 -12.14
N ARG A 399 0.10 -4.36 -11.69
CA ARG A 399 0.54 -5.61 -11.07
C ARG A 399 1.48 -5.36 -9.89
N HIS A 400 1.53 -6.32 -8.97
CA HIS A 400 2.53 -6.31 -7.91
C HIS A 400 3.91 -6.74 -8.45
N PRO A 401 5.04 -6.15 -8.00
CA PRO A 401 6.38 -6.55 -8.45
C PRO A 401 6.66 -8.05 -8.35
N VAL A 402 6.19 -8.72 -7.29
CA VAL A 402 6.38 -10.17 -7.10
C VAL A 402 5.63 -11.01 -8.13
N GLU A 403 4.54 -10.52 -8.73
CA GLU A 403 3.84 -11.24 -9.79
C GLU A 403 4.66 -11.30 -11.08
N LEU A 404 5.41 -10.23 -11.38
CA LEU A 404 6.30 -10.17 -12.53
C LEU A 404 7.49 -11.13 -12.34
N LEU A 405 8.06 -11.15 -11.14
CA LEU A 405 9.14 -12.09 -10.79
C LEU A 405 8.64 -13.54 -10.82
N ASP A 406 7.45 -13.82 -10.29
CA ASP A 406 6.80 -15.14 -10.31
C ASP A 406 6.60 -15.64 -11.74
N GLU A 407 6.16 -14.76 -12.66
CA GLU A 407 5.99 -15.08 -14.06
C GLU A 407 7.33 -15.42 -14.73
N SER A 408 8.38 -14.66 -14.44
CA SER A 408 9.74 -14.89 -14.90
C SER A 408 10.30 -16.23 -14.37
N TYR A 409 10.08 -16.53 -13.10
CA TYR A 409 10.52 -17.81 -12.49
C TYR A 409 9.76 -19.02 -13.06
N ARG A 410 8.47 -18.87 -13.29
CA ARG A 410 7.68 -19.93 -13.95
C ARG A 410 8.19 -20.19 -15.36
N ALA A 411 8.48 -19.15 -16.12
CA ALA A 411 9.05 -19.28 -17.47
C ALA A 411 10.45 -19.88 -17.46
N ALA A 412 11.23 -19.67 -16.40
CA ALA A 412 12.54 -20.29 -16.19
C ALA A 412 12.46 -21.77 -15.75
N GLY A 413 11.26 -22.27 -15.41
CA GLY A 413 11.06 -23.66 -14.97
C GLY A 413 11.44 -23.95 -13.52
N TYR A 414 11.50 -22.93 -12.66
CA TYR A 414 11.76 -23.15 -11.22
C TYR A 414 10.61 -23.93 -10.56
N TYR A 415 9.40 -23.83 -11.11
CA TYR A 415 8.19 -24.58 -10.71
C TYR A 415 7.18 -24.61 -11.87
N ALA A 416 6.22 -25.55 -11.80
CA ALA A 416 5.17 -25.73 -12.80
C ALA A 416 4.08 -24.65 -12.76
#